data_c32c56d8fa73b22a4c106cfb283fcd86
#
_entry.id   c32c56d8fa73b22a4c106cfb283fcd86
#
_cell.length_a   1.000
_cell.length_b   1.000
_cell.length_c   1.000
_cell.angle_alpha   90.00
_cell.angle_beta   90.00
_cell.angle_gamma   90.00
#
_symmetry.space_group_name_H-M   'P 1'
#
loop_
_entity.id
_entity.type
_entity.pdbx_description
1 polymer ?
#
loop_
_entity_poly.entity_id
_entity_poly.type
_entity_poly.pdbx_seq_one_letter_code
_entity_poly.pdbx_strand_id
1 'polypeptide(L)'
;MTKDTHLTIPSRTLTSEQDTETFALELAKQIQRLFQVKNNDLNKVLHFSLVGDLGVGKTTLTRHLLRSLGHVGKVKSPTYGLCEPYQLNINEKNNTNAIAKTILPFHHFDLYRMSYAKEWMDAGFRDVFSEPGICMVEWPEKAEGTLPKADWIISLTINDDDTRALMITSQTDIGDELIKGFQAI
;
A
#
# COMPACT_ATOMS: atom_id res chain seq x y z
N MET A 1 16.69 -19.59 16.76
CA MET A 1 16.61 -19.11 15.36
C MET A 1 15.24 -19.48 14.85
N THR A 2 14.25 -18.60 15.04
CA THR A 2 12.92 -18.75 14.43
C THR A 2 13.09 -18.46 12.94
N LYS A 3 12.75 -19.43 12.08
CA LYS A 3 12.61 -19.17 10.66
C LYS A 3 11.43 -18.23 10.49
N ASP A 4 11.70 -16.97 10.19
CA ASP A 4 10.71 -16.01 9.68
C ASP A 4 10.26 -16.50 8.29
N THR A 5 9.35 -17.46 8.26
CA THR A 5 8.69 -17.90 7.03
C THR A 5 7.48 -16.99 6.80
N HIS A 6 7.74 -15.82 6.21
CA HIS A 6 6.67 -14.93 5.79
C HIS A 6 5.88 -15.51 4.62
N LEU A 7 4.58 -15.20 4.57
CA LEU A 7 3.68 -15.69 3.54
C LEU A 7 3.93 -14.98 2.20
N THR A 8 3.68 -15.70 1.13
CA THR A 8 3.74 -15.16 -0.24
C THR A 8 2.44 -15.49 -0.95
N ILE A 9 1.86 -14.51 -1.65
CA ILE A 9 0.82 -14.78 -2.65
C ILE A 9 1.53 -15.10 -3.96
N PRO A 10 1.24 -16.26 -4.57
CA PRO A 10 1.77 -16.61 -5.89
C PRO A 10 1.48 -15.52 -6.91
N SER A 11 2.33 -15.45 -7.93
CA SER A 11 2.18 -14.49 -9.01
C SER A 11 0.79 -14.55 -9.63
N ARG A 12 0.12 -13.39 -9.72
CA ARG A 12 -1.12 -13.19 -10.49
C ARG A 12 -0.78 -12.48 -11.79
N THR A 13 -1.31 -12.96 -12.89
CA THR A 13 -1.20 -12.25 -14.18
C THR A 13 -2.32 -11.20 -14.26
N LEU A 14 -1.94 -9.98 -14.55
CA LEU A 14 -2.84 -8.86 -14.82
C LEU A 14 -2.80 -8.60 -16.33
N THR A 15 -3.88 -8.90 -17.02
CA THR A 15 -3.99 -8.78 -18.49
C THR A 15 -4.50 -7.41 -18.93
N SER A 16 -5.05 -6.64 -17.97
CA SER A 16 -5.67 -5.34 -18.22
C SER A 16 -5.58 -4.42 -17.00
N GLU A 17 -5.86 -3.13 -17.19
CA GLU A 17 -6.01 -2.19 -16.07
C GLU A 17 -7.19 -2.58 -15.15
N GLN A 18 -8.24 -3.23 -15.71
CA GLN A 18 -9.36 -3.75 -14.95
C GLN A 18 -8.94 -4.83 -13.93
N ASP A 19 -7.95 -5.66 -14.25
CA ASP A 19 -7.40 -6.65 -13.31
C ASP A 19 -6.66 -5.95 -12.17
N THR A 20 -5.94 -4.86 -12.47
CA THR A 20 -5.29 -4.02 -11.45
C THR A 20 -6.34 -3.37 -10.54
N GLU A 21 -7.44 -2.86 -11.09
CA GLU A 21 -8.55 -2.29 -10.33
C GLU A 21 -9.20 -3.35 -9.43
N THR A 22 -9.44 -4.56 -9.95
CA THR A 22 -10.00 -5.67 -9.19
C THR A 22 -9.11 -6.05 -8.02
N PHE A 23 -7.80 -6.18 -8.25
CA PHE A 23 -6.83 -6.44 -7.19
C PHE A 23 -6.82 -5.31 -6.14
N ALA A 24 -6.83 -4.05 -6.57
CA ALA A 24 -6.87 -2.90 -5.67
C ALA A 24 -8.13 -2.87 -4.81
N LEU A 25 -9.29 -3.26 -5.39
CA LEU A 25 -10.56 -3.38 -4.65
C LEU A 25 -10.50 -4.51 -3.61
N GLU A 26 -9.89 -5.66 -3.94
CA GLU A 26 -9.67 -6.75 -2.97
C GLU A 26 -8.79 -6.26 -1.80
N LEU A 27 -7.67 -5.59 -2.11
CA LEU A 27 -6.78 -5.03 -1.09
C LEU A 27 -7.49 -3.99 -0.22
N ALA A 28 -8.28 -3.09 -0.82
CA ALA A 28 -9.04 -2.09 -0.08
C ALA A 28 -10.00 -2.73 0.93
N LYS A 29 -10.67 -3.83 0.55
CA LYS A 29 -11.55 -4.58 1.47
C LYS A 29 -10.78 -5.16 2.65
N GLN A 30 -9.57 -5.70 2.44
CA GLN A 30 -8.76 -6.24 3.54
C GLN A 30 -8.26 -5.12 4.46
N ILE A 31 -7.81 -4.00 3.91
CA ILE A 31 -7.42 -2.81 4.68
C ILE A 31 -8.61 -2.33 5.52
N GLN A 32 -9.79 -2.17 4.92
CA GLN A 32 -10.99 -1.75 5.65
C GLN A 32 -11.35 -2.72 6.78
N ARG A 33 -11.27 -4.03 6.55
CA ARG A 33 -11.48 -5.04 7.60
C ARG A 33 -10.48 -4.88 8.74
N LEU A 34 -9.20 -4.67 8.43
CA LEU A 34 -8.14 -4.51 9.44
C LEU A 34 -8.38 -3.30 10.34
N PHE A 35 -8.86 -2.19 9.79
CA PHE A 35 -9.18 -0.98 10.54
C PHE A 35 -10.57 -0.98 11.19
N GLN A 36 -11.48 -1.89 10.80
CA GLN A 36 -12.84 -2.03 11.34
C GLN A 36 -12.98 -3.05 12.48
N VAL A 37 -11.96 -3.88 12.74
CA VAL A 37 -12.03 -4.93 13.77
C VAL A 37 -12.16 -4.33 15.16
N LYS A 38 -13.29 -4.61 15.75
CA LYS A 38 -13.93 -4.48 17.09
C LYS A 38 -13.27 -3.70 18.24
N ASN A 39 -12.04 -3.22 18.14
CA ASN A 39 -11.38 -2.52 19.25
C ASN A 39 -10.85 -1.12 18.89
N ASN A 40 -11.30 -0.49 17.80
CA ASN A 40 -10.85 0.87 17.41
C ASN A 40 -9.32 1.02 17.42
N ASP A 41 -8.59 -0.02 17.04
CA ASP A 41 -7.13 0.08 16.96
C ASP A 41 -6.72 0.79 15.65
N LEU A 42 -7.11 2.07 15.59
CA LEU A 42 -6.70 3.00 14.53
C LEU A 42 -5.21 3.35 14.61
N ASN A 43 -4.51 2.83 15.61
CA ASN A 43 -3.08 3.06 15.80
C ASN A 43 -2.20 2.18 14.90
N LYS A 44 -2.79 1.48 13.93
CA LYS A 44 -2.03 0.65 12.99
C LYS A 44 -1.38 1.50 11.92
N VAL A 45 -0.12 1.20 11.66
CA VAL A 45 0.62 1.69 10.49
C VAL A 45 0.69 0.55 9.49
N LEU A 46 0.35 0.80 8.24
CA LEU A 46 0.56 -0.14 7.14
C LEU A 46 1.57 0.46 6.16
N HIS A 47 2.61 -0.30 5.86
CA HIS A 47 3.63 0.08 4.90
C HIS A 47 3.67 -0.92 3.74
N PHE A 48 3.37 -0.44 2.52
CA PHE A 48 3.46 -1.18 1.28
C PHE A 48 4.58 -0.64 0.41
N SER A 49 5.50 -1.49 -0.01
CA SER A 49 6.57 -1.17 -0.95
C SER A 49 6.21 -1.70 -2.34
N LEU A 50 6.19 -0.82 -3.35
CA LEU A 50 5.92 -1.13 -4.75
C LEU A 50 7.23 -1.19 -5.53
N VAL A 51 7.59 -2.38 -5.97
CA VAL A 51 8.82 -2.66 -6.71
C VAL A 51 8.49 -2.98 -8.18
N GLY A 52 9.31 -2.50 -9.10
CA GLY A 52 9.20 -2.78 -10.52
C GLY A 52 9.60 -1.59 -11.39
N ASP A 53 9.79 -1.85 -12.68
CA ASP A 53 10.32 -0.90 -13.65
C ASP A 53 9.43 0.33 -13.88
N LEU A 54 10.00 1.34 -14.55
CA LEU A 54 9.25 2.51 -14.98
C LEU A 54 8.11 2.10 -15.93
N GLY A 55 6.92 2.63 -15.68
CA GLY A 55 5.75 2.33 -16.53
C GLY A 55 5.06 0.98 -16.24
N VAL A 56 5.54 0.17 -15.28
CA VAL A 56 4.93 -1.14 -14.98
C VAL A 56 3.53 -1.05 -14.36
N GLY A 57 3.14 0.11 -13.80
CA GLY A 57 1.79 0.31 -13.24
C GLY A 57 1.73 0.58 -11.74
N LYS A 58 2.83 0.89 -11.05
CA LYS A 58 2.85 1.17 -9.60
C LYS A 58 1.88 2.29 -9.21
N THR A 59 1.98 3.45 -9.87
CA THR A 59 1.06 4.58 -9.65
C THR A 59 -0.39 4.26 -10.04
N THR A 60 -0.59 3.40 -11.05
CA THR A 60 -1.92 2.93 -11.45
C THR A 60 -2.55 2.10 -10.33
N LEU A 61 -1.80 1.17 -9.74
CA LEU A 61 -2.26 0.39 -8.59
C LEU A 61 -2.59 1.30 -7.40
N THR A 62 -1.71 2.24 -7.05
CA THR A 62 -1.96 3.22 -5.98
C THR A 62 -3.22 4.03 -6.23
N ARG A 63 -3.45 4.47 -7.48
CA ARG A 63 -4.64 5.22 -7.87
C ARG A 63 -5.92 4.41 -7.69
N HIS A 64 -5.94 3.16 -8.13
CA HIS A 64 -7.10 2.28 -7.97
C HIS A 64 -7.35 1.95 -6.49
N LEU A 65 -6.30 1.74 -5.70
CA LEU A 65 -6.43 1.52 -4.26
C LEU A 65 -7.06 2.73 -3.56
N LEU A 66 -6.54 3.94 -3.81
CA LEU A 66 -7.08 5.18 -3.25
C LEU A 66 -8.57 5.36 -3.62
N ARG A 67 -8.94 5.11 -4.87
CA ARG A 67 -10.34 5.17 -5.32
C ARG A 67 -11.21 4.13 -4.63
N SER A 68 -10.73 2.90 -4.49
CA SER A 68 -11.43 1.81 -3.80
C SER A 68 -11.61 2.09 -2.30
N LEU A 69 -10.71 2.89 -1.71
CA LEU A 69 -10.80 3.38 -0.33
C LEU A 69 -11.62 4.68 -0.21
N GLY A 70 -12.25 5.15 -1.31
CA GLY A 70 -13.20 6.27 -1.31
C GLY A 70 -12.61 7.63 -1.66
N HIS A 71 -11.34 7.70 -2.12
CA HIS A 71 -10.78 8.97 -2.59
C HIS A 71 -11.44 9.41 -3.90
N VAL A 72 -11.86 10.67 -3.94
CA VAL A 72 -12.42 11.34 -5.13
C VAL A 72 -11.47 12.44 -5.57
N GLY A 73 -10.83 12.26 -6.72
CA GLY A 73 -9.92 13.27 -7.23
C GLY A 73 -8.82 12.70 -8.12
N LYS A 74 -7.89 13.58 -8.50
CA LYS A 74 -6.70 13.20 -9.27
C LYS A 74 -5.68 12.54 -8.35
N VAL A 75 -5.17 11.39 -8.78
CA VAL A 75 -4.01 10.74 -8.19
C VAL A 75 -2.88 10.75 -9.21
N LYS A 76 -1.77 11.38 -8.85
CA LYS A 76 -0.55 11.46 -9.67
C LYS A 76 0.62 10.92 -8.85
N SER A 77 1.67 10.47 -9.54
CA SER A 77 2.94 10.18 -8.88
C SER A 77 3.54 11.47 -8.30
N PRO A 78 3.92 11.49 -7.00
CA PRO A 78 4.53 12.64 -6.35
C PRO A 78 6.04 12.75 -6.63
N THR A 79 6.49 12.45 -7.83
CA THR A 79 7.91 12.33 -8.22
C THR A 79 8.76 13.55 -7.87
N TYR A 80 8.18 14.76 -7.77
CA TYR A 80 8.91 15.98 -7.39
C TYR A 80 8.81 16.33 -5.90
N GLY A 81 7.67 15.99 -5.26
CA GLY A 81 7.43 16.29 -3.85
C GLY A 81 7.74 15.13 -2.92
N LEU A 82 8.22 14.00 -3.45
CA LEU A 82 8.47 12.72 -2.79
C LEU A 82 7.22 12.08 -2.15
N CYS A 83 6.28 12.88 -1.62
CA CYS A 83 5.09 12.39 -0.92
C CYS A 83 3.87 13.25 -1.24
N GLU A 84 2.73 12.58 -1.48
CA GLU A 84 1.41 13.20 -1.57
C GLU A 84 0.51 12.62 -0.48
N PRO A 85 0.02 13.44 0.48
CA PRO A 85 -0.88 12.99 1.52
C PRO A 85 -2.33 13.00 1.05
N TYR A 86 -3.08 11.96 1.44
CA TYR A 86 -4.52 11.83 1.25
C TYR A 86 -5.20 11.58 2.58
N GLN A 87 -6.45 12.01 2.72
CA GLN A 87 -7.31 11.70 3.84
C GLN A 87 -8.48 10.86 3.36
N LEU A 88 -8.60 9.65 3.87
CA LEU A 88 -9.64 8.70 3.50
C LEU A 88 -10.69 8.65 4.60
N ASN A 89 -11.98 8.69 4.21
CA ASN A 89 -13.08 8.52 5.15
C ASN A 89 -13.45 7.04 5.20
N ILE A 90 -13.12 6.36 6.28
CA ILE A 90 -13.59 5.00 6.55
C ILE A 90 -14.90 5.10 7.32
N ASN A 91 -15.99 4.64 6.71
CA ASN A 91 -17.29 4.61 7.37
C ASN A 91 -17.38 3.37 8.26
N GLU A 92 -17.43 3.55 9.56
CA GLU A 92 -17.81 2.50 10.50
C GLU A 92 -19.33 2.33 10.46
N LYS A 93 -19.79 1.14 10.04
CA LYS A 93 -21.16 0.71 10.32
C LYS A 93 -21.26 0.27 11.78
N ASN A 94 -21.49 1.22 12.69
CA ASN A 94 -21.80 0.90 14.06
C ASN A 94 -23.25 0.39 14.17
N ASN A 95 -23.50 -0.61 15.05
CA ASN A 95 -24.82 -1.17 15.34
C ASN A 95 -25.85 -0.13 15.89
N THR A 96 -25.46 1.14 16.02
CA THR A 96 -26.28 2.22 16.62
C THR A 96 -26.72 3.29 15.63
N ASN A 97 -26.76 3.01 14.30
CA ASN A 97 -27.10 4.01 13.27
C ASN A 97 -26.29 5.33 13.28
N ALA A 98 -25.26 5.45 14.08
CA ALA A 98 -24.34 6.57 14.05
C ALA A 98 -23.15 6.23 13.13
N ILE A 99 -23.01 6.96 12.03
CA ILE A 99 -21.87 6.86 11.13
C ILE A 99 -20.73 7.67 11.77
N ALA A 100 -19.86 7.01 12.49
CA ALA A 100 -18.61 7.64 12.90
C ALA A 100 -17.70 7.71 11.66
N LYS A 101 -17.35 8.94 11.27
CA LYS A 101 -16.34 9.16 10.22
C LYS A 101 -14.97 9.04 10.84
N THR A 102 -14.28 7.96 10.53
CA THR A 102 -12.86 7.82 10.86
C THR A 102 -12.03 8.29 9.68
N ILE A 103 -11.11 9.23 9.93
CA ILE A 103 -10.14 9.68 8.93
C ILE A 103 -8.92 8.77 9.03
N LEU A 104 -8.59 8.09 7.92
CA LEU A 104 -7.38 7.31 7.77
C LEU A 104 -6.40 8.08 6.87
N PRO A 105 -5.24 8.52 7.40
CA PRO A 105 -4.19 9.09 6.58
C PRO A 105 -3.63 8.07 5.60
N PHE A 106 -3.38 8.49 4.37
CA PHE A 106 -2.70 7.71 3.34
C PHE A 106 -1.62 8.55 2.72
N HIS A 107 -0.39 8.08 2.74
CA HIS A 107 0.78 8.76 2.20
C HIS A 107 1.31 7.98 1.00
N HIS A 108 1.25 8.59 -0.18
CA HIS A 108 1.81 8.05 -1.41
C HIS A 108 3.19 8.64 -1.64
N PHE A 109 4.21 7.79 -1.62
CA PHE A 109 5.61 8.16 -1.88
C PHE A 109 6.04 7.68 -3.26
N ASP A 110 6.83 8.49 -3.96
CA ASP A 110 7.56 8.12 -5.16
C ASP A 110 9.01 8.59 -5.01
N LEU A 111 9.91 7.64 -4.77
CA LEU A 111 11.31 7.92 -4.47
C LEU A 111 12.23 7.87 -5.71
N TYR A 112 11.64 7.74 -6.92
CA TYR A 112 12.39 7.58 -8.17
C TYR A 112 13.50 8.61 -8.36
N ARG A 113 13.25 9.88 -8.01
CA ARG A 113 14.16 11.00 -8.23
C ARG A 113 15.04 11.35 -7.04
N MET A 114 14.98 10.58 -5.96
CA MET A 114 15.89 10.80 -4.84
C MET A 114 17.34 10.75 -5.29
N SER A 115 18.12 11.70 -4.82
CA SER A 115 19.53 11.85 -5.13
C SER A 115 20.42 11.04 -4.19
N TYR A 116 19.94 10.75 -2.97
CA TYR A 116 20.64 9.96 -1.96
C TYR A 116 19.65 9.27 -1.01
N ALA A 117 20.06 8.17 -0.41
CA ALA A 117 19.20 7.24 0.33
C ALA A 117 18.41 7.85 1.50
N LYS A 118 18.90 8.91 2.13
CA LYS A 118 18.26 9.55 3.29
C LYS A 118 17.44 10.80 2.96
N GLU A 119 17.33 11.17 1.69
CA GLU A 119 16.63 12.39 1.27
C GLU A 119 15.18 12.46 1.81
N TRP A 120 14.47 11.33 1.86
CA TRP A 120 13.13 11.26 2.42
C TRP A 120 13.09 11.62 3.93
N MET A 121 14.16 11.26 4.69
CA MET A 121 14.27 11.63 6.10
C MET A 121 14.56 13.13 6.27
N ASP A 122 15.47 13.66 5.44
CA ASP A 122 15.87 15.06 5.48
C ASP A 122 14.73 15.98 5.02
N ALA A 123 13.82 15.45 4.18
CA ALA A 123 12.56 16.10 3.81
C ALA A 123 11.47 16.05 4.91
N GLY A 124 11.78 15.46 6.08
CA GLY A 124 10.89 15.46 7.25
C GLY A 124 9.84 14.35 7.27
N PHE A 125 9.98 13.29 6.45
CA PHE A 125 8.96 12.23 6.37
C PHE A 125 9.18 11.06 7.35
N ARG A 126 10.18 11.14 8.24
CA ARG A 126 10.47 10.04 9.18
C ARG A 126 9.26 9.68 10.05
N ASP A 127 8.59 10.67 10.61
CA ASP A 127 7.51 10.47 11.59
C ASP A 127 6.25 9.88 10.92
N VAL A 128 6.05 10.15 9.62
CA VAL A 128 4.92 9.60 8.84
C VAL A 128 4.85 8.08 8.90
N PHE A 129 6.00 7.40 8.96
CA PHE A 129 6.06 5.94 9.06
C PHE A 129 5.80 5.40 10.48
N SER A 130 5.62 6.27 11.46
CA SER A 130 5.28 5.92 12.85
C SER A 130 3.86 6.37 13.22
N GLU A 131 3.24 7.20 12.40
CA GLU A 131 1.87 7.68 12.61
C GLU A 131 0.84 6.70 12.04
N PRO A 132 -0.33 6.54 12.70
CA PRO A 132 -1.40 5.69 12.20
C PRO A 132 -1.81 6.06 10.78
N GLY A 133 -1.90 5.05 9.90
CA GLY A 133 -2.26 5.30 8.51
C GLY A 133 -1.65 4.28 7.54
N ILE A 134 -1.60 4.65 6.28
CA ILE A 134 -1.05 3.83 5.21
C ILE A 134 0.09 4.59 4.52
N CYS A 135 1.24 3.95 4.37
CA CYS A 135 2.34 4.40 3.52
C CYS A 135 2.43 3.47 2.30
N MET A 136 2.28 4.02 1.11
CA MET A 136 2.48 3.32 -0.16
C MET A 136 3.70 3.93 -0.84
N VAL A 137 4.77 3.15 -1.01
CA VAL A 137 6.09 3.65 -1.44
C VAL A 137 6.47 3.03 -2.77
N GLU A 138 6.56 3.85 -3.81
CA GLU A 138 7.15 3.48 -5.10
C GLU A 138 8.66 3.69 -5.05
N TRP A 139 9.44 2.80 -5.69
CA TRP A 139 10.90 2.83 -5.76
C TRP A 139 11.58 2.77 -4.37
N PRO A 140 11.19 1.84 -3.49
CA PRO A 140 11.78 1.74 -2.14
C PRO A 140 13.28 1.47 -2.16
N GLU A 141 13.82 0.87 -3.23
CA GLU A 141 15.25 0.61 -3.43
C GLU A 141 16.10 1.89 -3.48
N LYS A 142 15.50 3.03 -3.84
CA LYS A 142 16.20 4.33 -3.82
C LYS A 142 16.60 4.78 -2.42
N ALA A 143 15.90 4.27 -1.41
CA ALA A 143 16.21 4.55 -0.02
C ALA A 143 17.29 3.60 0.56
N GLU A 144 17.82 2.64 -0.20
CA GLU A 144 18.94 1.76 0.17
C GLU A 144 18.79 1.13 1.57
N GLY A 145 17.61 0.68 1.93
CA GLY A 145 17.33 0.06 3.24
C GLY A 145 17.20 1.03 4.41
N THR A 146 17.11 2.35 4.18
CA THR A 146 16.85 3.33 5.24
C THR A 146 15.38 3.46 5.61
N LEU A 147 14.44 2.95 4.80
CA LEU A 147 13.02 2.88 5.12
C LEU A 147 12.75 1.86 6.24
N PRO A 148 11.70 2.07 7.05
CA PRO A 148 11.17 1.02 7.90
C PRO A 148 10.80 -0.23 7.10
N LYS A 149 10.77 -1.39 7.78
CA LYS A 149 10.38 -2.66 7.17
C LYS A 149 8.93 -2.55 6.65
N ALA A 150 8.72 -2.88 5.38
CA ALA A 150 7.39 -2.90 4.79
C ALA A 150 6.58 -4.10 5.30
N ASP A 151 5.25 -3.96 5.41
CA ASP A 151 4.37 -5.10 5.67
C ASP A 151 4.25 -5.99 4.44
N TRP A 152 4.13 -5.37 3.26
CA TRP A 152 4.16 -6.06 1.97
C TRP A 152 5.16 -5.45 1.01
N ILE A 153 5.87 -6.31 0.31
CA ILE A 153 6.53 -5.98 -0.95
C ILE A 153 5.62 -6.47 -2.07
N ILE A 154 5.12 -5.55 -2.88
CA ILE A 154 4.32 -5.81 -4.06
C ILE A 154 5.23 -5.61 -5.27
N SER A 155 5.58 -6.69 -5.94
CA SER A 155 6.45 -6.68 -7.12
C SER A 155 5.61 -6.76 -8.38
N LEU A 156 5.83 -5.84 -9.30
CA LEU A 156 5.20 -5.77 -10.61
C LEU A 156 6.27 -5.94 -11.69
N THR A 157 6.04 -6.84 -12.63
CA THR A 157 6.91 -7.05 -13.81
C THR A 157 6.07 -7.06 -15.08
N ILE A 158 6.67 -6.64 -16.20
CA ILE A 158 6.06 -6.74 -17.53
C ILE A 158 6.51 -8.08 -18.12
N ASN A 159 5.55 -8.88 -18.59
CA ASN A 159 5.80 -10.11 -19.32
C ASN A 159 6.02 -9.82 -20.81
N ASP A 160 6.54 -10.81 -21.56
CA ASP A 160 6.82 -10.70 -23.01
C ASP A 160 5.56 -10.42 -23.85
N ASP A 161 4.38 -10.75 -23.32
CA ASP A 161 3.06 -10.53 -23.95
C ASP A 161 2.39 -9.23 -23.51
N ASP A 162 3.14 -8.30 -22.95
CA ASP A 162 2.66 -7.02 -22.41
C ASP A 162 1.67 -7.15 -21.24
N THR A 163 1.42 -8.33 -20.70
CA THR A 163 0.71 -8.51 -19.43
C THR A 163 1.62 -8.15 -18.25
N ARG A 164 1.08 -8.03 -17.04
CA ARG A 164 1.87 -7.80 -15.83
C ARG A 164 1.76 -9.00 -14.91
N ALA A 165 2.88 -9.38 -14.33
CA ALA A 165 2.89 -10.29 -13.20
C ALA A 165 2.95 -9.47 -11.91
N LEU A 166 2.06 -9.78 -10.96
CA LEU A 166 2.00 -9.19 -9.63
C LEU A 166 2.28 -10.28 -8.61
N MET A 167 3.29 -10.07 -7.78
CA MET A 167 3.64 -10.97 -6.67
C MET A 167 3.65 -10.18 -5.37
N ILE A 168 3.21 -10.81 -4.27
CA ILE A 168 3.22 -10.22 -2.93
C ILE A 168 4.05 -11.08 -2.01
N THR A 169 4.96 -10.45 -1.28
CA THR A 169 5.68 -11.07 -0.17
C THR A 169 5.40 -10.29 1.10
N SER A 170 4.86 -10.97 2.10
CA SER A 170 4.73 -10.42 3.46
C SER A 170 6.10 -10.30 4.12
N GLN A 171 6.23 -9.33 5.00
CA GLN A 171 7.46 -9.10 5.76
C GLN A 171 7.20 -9.00 7.27
N THR A 172 5.93 -8.93 7.70
CA THR A 172 5.51 -8.73 9.10
C THR A 172 4.29 -9.59 9.42
N ASP A 173 3.97 -9.73 10.71
CA ASP A 173 2.77 -10.44 11.16
C ASP A 173 1.48 -9.77 10.65
N ILE A 174 1.45 -8.44 10.57
CA ILE A 174 0.32 -7.68 9.99
C ILE A 174 0.21 -7.98 8.50
N GLY A 175 1.34 -8.05 7.81
CA GLY A 175 1.38 -8.45 6.41
C GLY A 175 0.86 -9.88 6.19
N ASP A 176 1.18 -10.82 7.08
CA ASP A 176 0.66 -12.18 7.04
C ASP A 176 -0.85 -12.24 7.31
N GLU A 177 -1.35 -11.41 8.23
CA GLU A 177 -2.80 -11.27 8.49
C GLU A 177 -3.55 -10.81 7.23
N LEU A 178 -3.03 -9.81 6.54
CA LEU A 178 -3.60 -9.34 5.27
C LEU A 178 -3.61 -10.43 4.19
N ILE A 179 -2.52 -11.21 4.04
CA ILE A 179 -2.46 -12.33 3.07
C ILE A 179 -3.52 -13.38 3.36
N LYS A 180 -3.70 -13.77 4.62
CA LYS A 180 -4.74 -14.74 5.02
C LYS A 180 -6.14 -14.25 4.62
N GLY A 181 -6.39 -12.96 4.72
CA GLY A 181 -7.63 -12.35 4.26
C GLY A 181 -7.88 -12.48 2.76
N PHE A 182 -6.83 -12.44 1.94
CA PHE A 182 -6.92 -12.66 0.48
C PHE A 182 -7.19 -14.11 0.08
N GLN A 183 -6.69 -15.08 0.86
CA GLN A 183 -6.86 -16.50 0.58
C GLN A 183 -8.23 -17.02 1.02
N ALA A 184 -8.97 -16.25 1.81
CA ALA A 184 -10.29 -16.62 2.33
C ALA A 184 -11.45 -16.18 1.41
N ILE A 185 -11.15 -15.60 0.23
CA ILE A 185 -12.12 -15.20 -0.80
C ILE A 185 -12.08 -16.20 -1.95
#